data_89a74d6826417374fb8626f943d760e1
#
_entry.id   89a74d6826417374fb8626f943d760e1
#
_cell.length_a   1.000
_cell.length_b   1.000
_cell.length_c   1.000
_cell.angle_alpha   90.00
_cell.angle_beta   90.00
_cell.angle_gamma   90.00
#
_symmetry.space_group_name_H-M   'P 1'
#
loop_
_entity.id
_entity.type
_entity.pdbx_description
1 polymer ?
#
loop_
_entity_poly.entity_id
_entity_poly.type
_entity_poly.pdbx_seq_one_letter_code
_entity_poly.pdbx_strand_id
1 'polypeptide(L)'
;MASPNFAMGMGRAMLAQQLFHEVKGDYEKSLEGKEGDEREKTLQEIHLRSADKCLKLAQRNGGIYNKAAQFVASLQAGAGDASIPKPYIDALKVVCDKAPFRPFADLAQVVKEDFGVDSLDEVFKSVDESPLAAASLAQVHRAVLKDGTEVAVKIQYPGLLEQMASDFAVFRMFGQQIKPGGFDLTWVVNDFEVSISAELDFTIEGRNAELTGKDFAHQPYAKVPKVFWEHTTKRVLTMEFVTGMVPTNDARALAEAGMDPYRVGCMLSDLFAEMVFCTGRVHGDPHAGNVYAILDKETKREKIVLLDHGLYHDVANDLRKDFCEFVSACVERDGGRMKTLGERFAGPLYRFFPIILSPWFVFGSKVSLEDIRAAKQKRIPPGVELKQVGEFLVGLHDTGGNLLGVLHSMGYIRGILNCLKFPERRRLKSFAKYAKAGCDYEVEPYDEDLGKAKEQVKKPALELSTAAKVGVAMMHVDLLALLISVLAPVAIVLLVLGKRTTFGIVGAILVLIVSFFYQRSAGGPGTAAAGEGEAIILD
;
A
#
# COMPACT_ATOMS: atom_id res chain seq x y z
N MET A 1 11.23 -3.51 32.77
CA MET A 1 9.78 -3.39 32.53
C MET A 1 9.60 -3.15 31.05
N ALA A 2 8.65 -3.83 30.40
CA ALA A 2 8.35 -3.57 28.99
C ALA A 2 7.83 -2.13 28.83
N SER A 3 8.22 -1.42 27.78
CA SER A 3 7.73 -0.06 27.52
C SER A 3 6.21 -0.07 27.33
N PRO A 4 5.48 1.01 27.67
CA PRO A 4 4.03 1.10 27.43
C PRO A 4 3.66 0.82 25.96
N ASN A 5 4.50 1.22 25.02
CA ASN A 5 4.32 0.99 23.60
C ASN A 5 4.41 -0.50 23.22
N PHE A 6 5.27 -1.27 23.89
CA PHE A 6 5.37 -2.71 23.70
C PHE A 6 4.10 -3.44 24.18
N ALA A 7 3.57 -3.07 25.33
CA ALA A 7 2.33 -3.65 25.86
C ALA A 7 1.13 -3.34 24.94
N MET A 8 1.06 -2.13 24.40
CA MET A 8 0.06 -1.76 23.39
C MET A 8 0.22 -2.57 22.11
N GLY A 9 1.43 -2.75 21.61
CA GLY A 9 1.71 -3.57 20.42
C GLY A 9 1.24 -5.01 20.59
N MET A 10 1.53 -5.62 21.74
CA MET A 10 1.04 -6.97 22.06
C MET A 10 -0.49 -7.04 22.10
N GLY A 11 -1.18 -6.08 22.72
CA GLY A 11 -2.63 -6.03 22.77
C GLY A 11 -3.25 -5.95 21.36
N ARG A 12 -2.68 -5.16 20.46
CA ARG A 12 -3.10 -5.04 19.06
C ARG A 12 -2.90 -6.36 18.31
N ALA A 13 -1.75 -6.99 18.50
CA ALA A 13 -1.42 -8.29 17.89
C ALA A 13 -2.39 -9.40 18.32
N MET A 14 -2.70 -9.47 19.64
CA MET A 14 -3.66 -10.44 20.17
C MET A 14 -5.06 -10.25 19.59
N LEU A 15 -5.53 -9.01 19.46
CA LEU A 15 -6.83 -8.72 18.85
C LEU A 15 -6.89 -9.14 17.37
N ALA A 16 -5.82 -8.90 16.63
CA ALA A 16 -5.74 -9.29 15.23
C ALA A 16 -5.71 -10.83 15.09
N GLN A 17 -4.96 -11.51 15.94
CA GLN A 17 -4.91 -12.98 15.96
C GLN A 17 -6.27 -13.59 16.34
N GLN A 18 -6.93 -13.04 17.36
CA GLN A 18 -8.28 -13.49 17.74
C GLN A 18 -9.26 -13.34 16.57
N LEU A 19 -9.26 -12.18 15.91
CA LEU A 19 -10.11 -11.94 14.75
C LEU A 19 -9.81 -12.91 13.61
N PHE A 20 -8.53 -13.18 13.34
CA PHE A 20 -8.14 -14.14 12.32
C PHE A 20 -8.75 -15.53 12.57
N HIS A 21 -8.63 -16.05 13.79
CA HIS A 21 -9.21 -17.35 14.14
C HIS A 21 -10.74 -17.34 14.07
N GLU A 22 -11.38 -16.23 14.46
CA GLU A 22 -12.83 -16.09 14.38
C GLU A 22 -13.31 -16.08 12.93
N VAL A 23 -12.67 -15.31 12.06
CA VAL A 23 -12.98 -15.25 10.64
C VAL A 23 -12.73 -16.60 9.97
N LYS A 24 -11.57 -17.21 10.19
CA LYS A 24 -11.23 -18.51 9.67
C LYS A 24 -12.27 -19.57 10.06
N GLY A 25 -12.62 -19.64 11.36
CA GLY A 25 -13.64 -20.60 11.84
C GLY A 25 -15.04 -20.33 11.27
N ASP A 26 -15.37 -19.08 10.94
CA ASP A 26 -16.62 -18.71 10.28
C ASP A 26 -16.67 -19.24 8.84
N TYR A 27 -15.57 -19.11 8.06
CA TYR A 27 -15.47 -19.69 6.72
C TYR A 27 -15.58 -21.22 6.77
N GLU A 28 -14.83 -21.88 7.63
CA GLU A 28 -14.81 -23.33 7.74
C GLU A 28 -16.20 -23.88 8.09
N LYS A 29 -16.83 -23.37 9.15
CA LYS A 29 -18.13 -23.86 9.64
C LYS A 29 -19.30 -23.53 8.71
N SER A 30 -19.32 -22.32 8.14
CA SER A 30 -20.46 -21.88 7.37
C SER A 30 -20.48 -22.45 5.95
N LEU A 31 -19.35 -22.88 5.41
CA LEU A 31 -19.23 -23.48 4.08
C LEU A 31 -19.25 -25.01 4.11
N GLU A 32 -19.17 -25.64 5.29
CA GLU A 32 -19.19 -27.08 5.43
C GLU A 32 -20.50 -27.69 4.86
N GLY A 33 -20.34 -28.64 3.94
CA GLY A 33 -21.44 -29.34 3.31
C GLY A 33 -22.26 -28.53 2.31
N LYS A 34 -21.84 -27.31 1.94
CA LYS A 34 -22.52 -26.48 0.96
C LYS A 34 -21.86 -26.55 -0.40
N GLU A 35 -22.67 -26.61 -1.47
CA GLU A 35 -22.21 -26.67 -2.86
C GLU A 35 -23.02 -25.71 -3.75
N GLY A 36 -22.50 -25.41 -4.95
CA GLY A 36 -23.17 -24.62 -5.98
C GLY A 36 -23.60 -23.24 -5.50
N ASP A 37 -24.80 -22.81 -5.91
CA ASP A 37 -25.36 -21.48 -5.64
C ASP A 37 -25.52 -21.17 -4.14
N GLU A 38 -25.81 -22.20 -3.32
CA GLU A 38 -25.94 -22.04 -1.88
C GLU A 38 -24.58 -21.70 -1.24
N ARG A 39 -23.51 -22.37 -1.68
CA ARG A 39 -22.13 -22.08 -1.25
C ARG A 39 -21.74 -20.67 -1.63
N GLU A 40 -22.00 -20.26 -2.87
CA GLU A 40 -21.65 -18.91 -3.34
C GLU A 40 -22.40 -17.81 -2.56
N LYS A 41 -23.71 -17.97 -2.33
CA LYS A 41 -24.50 -17.03 -1.52
C LYS A 41 -23.93 -16.93 -0.09
N THR A 42 -23.68 -18.07 0.55
CA THR A 42 -23.11 -18.10 1.90
C THR A 42 -21.73 -17.45 1.93
N LEU A 43 -20.89 -17.68 0.92
CA LEU A 43 -19.58 -17.07 0.79
C LEU A 43 -19.66 -15.54 0.74
N GLN A 44 -20.60 -14.98 -0.02
CA GLN A 44 -20.82 -13.52 -0.07
C GLN A 44 -21.26 -12.95 1.29
N GLU A 45 -22.12 -13.65 2.01
CA GLU A 45 -22.53 -13.25 3.36
C GLU A 45 -21.35 -13.28 4.35
N ILE A 46 -20.47 -14.28 4.27
CA ILE A 46 -19.27 -14.35 5.10
C ILE A 46 -18.32 -13.20 4.75
N HIS A 47 -18.09 -12.92 3.47
CA HIS A 47 -17.25 -11.81 3.03
C HIS A 47 -17.73 -10.49 3.63
N LEU A 48 -19.03 -10.20 3.60
CA LEU A 48 -19.58 -8.95 4.15
C LEU A 48 -19.31 -8.81 5.65
N ARG A 49 -19.65 -9.84 6.46
CA ARG A 49 -19.47 -9.75 7.91
C ARG A 49 -18.00 -9.78 8.33
N SER A 50 -17.14 -10.49 7.59
CA SER A 50 -15.71 -10.53 7.85
C SER A 50 -15.03 -9.21 7.48
N ALA A 51 -15.44 -8.59 6.37
CA ALA A 51 -14.97 -7.27 5.96
C ALA A 51 -15.28 -6.18 7.01
N ASP A 52 -16.51 -6.19 7.59
CA ASP A 52 -16.89 -5.28 8.68
C ASP A 52 -16.01 -5.49 9.93
N LYS A 53 -15.71 -6.74 10.27
CA LYS A 53 -14.81 -7.05 11.39
C LYS A 53 -13.39 -6.55 11.13
N CYS A 54 -12.85 -6.73 9.91
CA CYS A 54 -11.54 -6.22 9.51
C CYS A 54 -11.50 -4.69 9.57
N LEU A 55 -12.54 -4.01 9.11
CA LEU A 55 -12.67 -2.56 9.22
C LEU A 55 -12.61 -2.10 10.70
N LYS A 56 -13.39 -2.73 11.57
CA LYS A 56 -13.41 -2.40 13.01
C LYS A 56 -12.04 -2.63 13.67
N LEU A 57 -11.34 -3.71 13.29
CA LEU A 57 -9.98 -3.94 13.76
C LEU A 57 -9.02 -2.83 13.31
N ALA A 58 -9.07 -2.45 12.03
CA ALA A 58 -8.22 -1.40 11.48
C ALA A 58 -8.47 -0.06 12.20
N GLN A 59 -9.73 0.33 12.36
CA GLN A 59 -10.11 1.56 13.07
C GLN A 59 -9.68 1.55 14.55
N ARG A 60 -9.83 0.41 15.23
CA ARG A 60 -9.45 0.25 16.63
C ARG A 60 -7.94 0.32 16.85
N ASN A 61 -7.18 -0.37 16.02
CA ASN A 61 -5.73 -0.44 16.12
C ASN A 61 -5.06 0.83 15.56
N GLY A 62 -5.66 1.48 14.56
CA GLY A 62 -5.12 2.69 13.95
C GLY A 62 -3.75 2.50 13.27
N GLY A 63 -3.05 3.60 12.98
CA GLY A 63 -1.67 3.60 12.50
C GLY A 63 -1.45 2.65 11.31
N ILE A 64 -0.54 1.69 11.49
CA ILE A 64 -0.15 0.73 10.43
C ILE A 64 -1.32 -0.16 9.99
N TYR A 65 -2.28 -0.49 10.86
CA TYR A 65 -3.47 -1.25 10.47
C TYR A 65 -4.39 -0.45 9.53
N ASN A 66 -4.52 0.87 9.74
CA ASN A 66 -5.22 1.73 8.81
C ASN A 66 -4.51 1.78 7.46
N LYS A 67 -3.17 1.91 7.48
CA LYS A 67 -2.36 1.90 6.25
C LYS A 67 -2.44 0.56 5.53
N ALA A 68 -2.44 -0.57 6.26
CA ALA A 68 -2.67 -1.89 5.69
C ALA A 68 -4.04 -2.00 5.02
N ALA A 69 -5.09 -1.48 5.66
CA ALA A 69 -6.42 -1.44 5.08
C ALA A 69 -6.49 -0.59 3.80
N GLN A 70 -5.83 0.58 3.78
CA GLN A 70 -5.68 1.42 2.59
C GLN A 70 -4.92 0.69 1.47
N PHE A 71 -3.81 0.03 1.82
CA PHE A 71 -3.01 -0.75 0.87
C PHE A 71 -3.84 -1.88 0.24
N VAL A 72 -4.56 -2.67 1.04
CA VAL A 72 -5.46 -3.73 0.55
C VAL A 72 -6.57 -3.16 -0.34
N ALA A 73 -7.19 -2.05 0.06
CA ALA A 73 -8.22 -1.38 -0.75
C ALA A 73 -7.67 -0.87 -2.09
N SER A 74 -6.39 -0.52 -2.13
CA SER A 74 -5.70 -0.01 -3.32
C SER A 74 -5.35 -1.10 -4.33
N LEU A 75 -5.10 -2.34 -3.89
CA LEU A 75 -4.76 -3.46 -4.78
C LEU A 75 -5.82 -3.75 -5.85
N GLN A 76 -7.07 -3.34 -5.64
CA GLN A 76 -8.14 -3.49 -6.64
C GLN A 76 -7.88 -2.71 -7.92
N ALA A 77 -7.21 -1.56 -7.85
CA ALA A 77 -7.01 -0.72 -9.02
C ALA A 77 -6.15 -1.38 -10.10
N GLY A 78 -5.27 -2.32 -9.71
CA GLY A 78 -4.39 -3.06 -10.64
C GLY A 78 -4.87 -4.46 -11.00
N ALA A 79 -5.55 -5.17 -10.10
CA ALA A 79 -5.84 -6.61 -10.22
C ALA A 79 -7.30 -6.96 -10.58
N GLY A 80 -8.22 -6.00 -10.56
CA GLY A 80 -9.66 -6.28 -10.66
C GLY A 80 -10.22 -7.02 -9.43
N ASP A 81 -11.52 -7.39 -9.48
CA ASP A 81 -12.21 -8.04 -8.35
C ASP A 81 -11.76 -9.50 -8.07
N ALA A 82 -10.79 -10.01 -8.83
CA ALA A 82 -10.44 -11.43 -8.81
C ALA A 82 -9.54 -11.83 -7.63
N SER A 83 -8.79 -10.91 -7.03
CA SER A 83 -7.81 -11.23 -6.00
C SER A 83 -8.32 -11.02 -4.57
N ILE A 84 -9.16 -10.01 -4.35
CA ILE A 84 -9.74 -9.68 -3.04
C ILE A 84 -11.25 -9.50 -3.21
N PRO A 85 -12.08 -10.21 -2.42
CA PRO A 85 -13.53 -10.07 -2.53
C PRO A 85 -13.99 -8.63 -2.33
N LYS A 86 -14.88 -8.18 -3.22
CA LYS A 86 -15.39 -6.80 -3.23
C LYS A 86 -15.87 -6.25 -1.88
N PRO A 87 -16.56 -7.04 -1.01
CA PRO A 87 -16.96 -6.57 0.31
C PRO A 87 -15.80 -6.05 1.18
N TYR A 88 -14.61 -6.69 1.11
CA TYR A 88 -13.44 -6.22 1.85
C TYR A 88 -12.95 -4.87 1.35
N ILE A 89 -12.91 -4.71 0.04
CA ILE A 89 -12.45 -3.46 -0.58
C ILE A 89 -13.41 -2.32 -0.25
N ASP A 90 -14.73 -2.55 -0.40
CA ASP A 90 -15.73 -1.54 -0.14
C ASP A 90 -15.75 -1.12 1.34
N ALA A 91 -15.56 -2.07 2.26
CA ALA A 91 -15.46 -1.79 3.69
C ALA A 91 -14.16 -1.03 4.03
N LEU A 92 -13.02 -1.50 3.53
CA LEU A 92 -11.71 -0.93 3.91
C LEU A 92 -11.44 0.44 3.28
N LYS A 93 -12.09 0.79 2.17
CA LYS A 93 -12.03 2.15 1.60
C LYS A 93 -12.44 3.25 2.59
N VAL A 94 -13.33 2.94 3.54
CA VAL A 94 -13.79 3.92 4.55
C VAL A 94 -12.66 4.45 5.42
N VAL A 95 -11.59 3.68 5.59
CA VAL A 95 -10.43 4.08 6.41
C VAL A 95 -9.56 5.13 5.72
N CYS A 96 -9.71 5.32 4.39
CA CYS A 96 -8.86 6.24 3.62
C CYS A 96 -9.10 7.72 3.97
N ASP A 97 -10.29 8.09 4.45
CA ASP A 97 -10.71 9.50 4.47
C ASP A 97 -10.68 10.19 5.85
N LYS A 98 -10.54 9.47 6.97
CA LYS A 98 -10.67 10.07 8.31
C LYS A 98 -9.82 9.34 9.37
N ALA A 99 -8.56 9.73 9.50
CA ALA A 99 -7.79 9.39 10.70
C ALA A 99 -8.23 10.28 11.88
N PRO A 100 -8.40 9.73 13.11
CA PRO A 100 -8.70 10.56 14.26
C PRO A 100 -7.48 11.42 14.62
N PHE A 101 -7.73 12.68 14.99
CA PHE A 101 -6.69 13.58 15.48
C PHE A 101 -6.15 13.12 16.83
N ARG A 102 -4.83 13.27 17.04
CA ARG A 102 -4.19 13.09 18.33
C ARG A 102 -4.01 14.44 19.05
N PRO A 103 -3.92 14.45 20.39
CA PRO A 103 -3.61 15.67 21.12
C PRO A 103 -2.29 16.30 20.64
N PHE A 104 -2.27 17.62 20.48
CA PHE A 104 -1.07 18.31 20.02
C PHE A 104 0.12 18.13 20.98
N ALA A 105 -0.13 18.00 22.27
CA ALA A 105 0.90 17.76 23.28
C ALA A 105 1.77 16.51 22.97
N ASP A 106 1.16 15.44 22.44
CA ASP A 106 1.88 14.22 22.06
C ASP A 106 2.83 14.47 20.88
N LEU A 107 2.40 15.32 19.93
CA LEU A 107 3.18 15.69 18.75
C LEU A 107 4.27 16.69 19.09
N ALA A 108 3.97 17.64 19.96
CA ALA A 108 4.94 18.60 20.49
C ALA A 108 6.13 17.89 21.14
N GLN A 109 5.88 16.77 21.83
CA GLN A 109 6.93 15.96 22.42
C GLN A 109 7.85 15.35 21.36
N VAL A 110 7.31 14.87 20.22
CA VAL A 110 8.11 14.35 19.09
C VAL A 110 9.03 15.44 18.53
N VAL A 111 8.52 16.67 18.35
CA VAL A 111 9.33 17.79 17.88
C VAL A 111 10.46 18.10 18.86
N LYS A 112 10.16 18.17 20.16
CA LYS A 112 11.17 18.44 21.18
C LYS A 112 12.28 17.39 21.20
N GLU A 113 11.92 16.13 21.12
CA GLU A 113 12.87 15.00 21.07
C GLU A 113 13.77 15.07 19.83
N ASP A 114 13.20 15.31 18.66
CA ASP A 114 13.95 15.27 17.39
C ASP A 114 14.91 16.46 17.23
N PHE A 115 14.52 17.65 17.74
CA PHE A 115 15.36 18.83 17.71
C PHE A 115 16.24 19.00 18.95
N GLY A 116 16.02 18.19 20.00
CA GLY A 116 16.80 18.27 21.26
C GLY A 116 16.55 19.56 22.02
N VAL A 117 15.29 20.07 22.01
CA VAL A 117 14.88 21.33 22.63
C VAL A 117 13.86 21.09 23.75
N ASP A 118 13.81 22.02 24.70
CA ASP A 118 12.85 21.97 25.79
C ASP A 118 11.49 22.60 25.43
N SER A 119 11.50 23.56 24.48
CA SER A 119 10.30 24.27 24.04
C SER A 119 10.21 24.37 22.52
N LEU A 120 8.99 24.31 21.99
CA LEU A 120 8.73 24.54 20.55
C LEU A 120 9.14 25.96 20.11
N ASP A 121 9.09 26.94 21.03
CA ASP A 121 9.51 28.31 20.78
C ASP A 121 11.00 28.42 20.40
N GLU A 122 11.82 27.40 20.62
CA GLU A 122 13.21 27.39 20.18
C GLU A 122 13.32 27.11 18.67
N VAL A 123 12.39 26.34 18.10
CA VAL A 123 12.36 25.93 16.69
C VAL A 123 11.45 26.86 15.87
N PHE A 124 10.22 27.08 16.33
CA PHE A 124 9.19 27.87 15.63
C PHE A 124 8.89 29.16 16.40
N LYS A 125 8.44 30.20 15.70
CA LYS A 125 7.88 31.40 16.31
C LYS A 125 6.49 31.13 16.87
N SER A 126 5.69 30.33 16.16
CA SER A 126 4.38 29.84 16.60
C SER A 126 3.99 28.58 15.83
N VAL A 127 3.18 27.72 16.45
CA VAL A 127 2.57 26.55 15.84
C VAL A 127 1.08 26.55 16.16
N ASP A 128 0.23 26.35 15.17
CA ASP A 128 -1.21 26.20 15.38
C ASP A 128 -1.47 24.80 15.94
N GLU A 129 -2.08 24.72 17.14
CA GLU A 129 -2.39 23.44 17.77
C GLU A 129 -3.48 22.67 17.04
N SER A 130 -4.38 23.38 16.34
CA SER A 130 -5.40 22.78 15.49
C SER A 130 -4.77 22.25 14.21
N PRO A 131 -4.88 20.94 13.91
CA PRO A 131 -4.27 20.37 12.72
C PRO A 131 -4.97 20.83 11.45
N LEU A 132 -4.20 21.03 10.39
CA LEU A 132 -4.70 21.22 9.03
C LEU A 132 -5.26 19.91 8.45
N ALA A 133 -4.58 18.81 8.73
CA ALA A 133 -4.94 17.47 8.26
C ALA A 133 -4.40 16.39 9.19
N ALA A 134 -5.05 15.24 9.18
CA ALA A 134 -4.53 14.02 9.79
C ALA A 134 -4.38 12.93 8.72
N ALA A 135 -3.19 12.33 8.68
CA ALA A 135 -2.90 11.13 7.90
C ALA A 135 -2.87 9.90 8.82
N SER A 136 -2.69 8.72 8.23
CA SER A 136 -2.61 7.47 9.01
C SER A 136 -1.44 7.40 9.98
N LEU A 137 -0.32 8.07 9.66
CA LEU A 137 0.94 8.01 10.42
C LEU A 137 1.37 9.37 10.98
N ALA A 138 0.70 10.47 10.64
CA ALA A 138 1.12 11.83 10.98
C ALA A 138 -0.03 12.83 11.02
N GLN A 139 0.23 13.99 11.60
CA GLN A 139 -0.61 15.19 11.47
C GLN A 139 0.17 16.33 10.84
N VAL A 140 -0.54 17.22 10.16
CA VAL A 140 0.03 18.43 9.56
C VAL A 140 -0.51 19.64 10.29
N HIS A 141 0.39 20.52 10.74
CA HIS A 141 0.08 21.75 11.43
C HIS A 141 0.64 22.95 10.66
N ARG A 142 -0.03 24.11 10.76
CA ARG A 142 0.53 25.37 10.29
C ARG A 142 1.47 25.91 11.36
N ALA A 143 2.61 26.42 10.93
CA ALA A 143 3.56 27.06 11.82
C ALA A 143 4.18 28.29 11.15
N VAL A 144 4.87 29.10 11.95
CA VAL A 144 5.64 30.25 11.50
C VAL A 144 7.07 30.07 11.99
N LEU A 145 8.03 30.14 11.09
CA LEU A 145 9.45 30.11 11.42
C LEU A 145 9.90 31.41 12.12
N LYS A 146 11.10 31.41 12.69
CA LYS A 146 11.66 32.59 13.38
C LYS A 146 11.80 33.83 12.51
N ASP A 147 12.03 33.63 11.21
CA ASP A 147 12.12 34.70 10.20
C ASP A 147 10.75 35.24 9.74
N GLY A 148 9.66 34.61 10.20
CA GLY A 148 8.30 34.97 9.83
C GLY A 148 7.74 34.18 8.64
N THR A 149 8.49 33.20 8.08
CA THR A 149 8.02 32.36 6.99
C THR A 149 6.93 31.42 7.47
N GLU A 150 5.79 31.37 6.76
CA GLU A 150 4.72 30.41 7.02
C GLU A 150 5.06 29.04 6.44
N VAL A 151 4.89 27.99 7.24
CA VAL A 151 5.23 26.62 6.88
C VAL A 151 4.12 25.64 7.27
N ALA A 152 4.06 24.51 6.57
CA ALA A 152 3.32 23.32 6.98
C ALA A 152 4.30 22.35 7.63
N VAL A 153 3.98 21.86 8.82
CA VAL A 153 4.81 20.93 9.58
C VAL A 153 4.08 19.61 9.72
N LYS A 154 4.57 18.58 9.05
CA LYS A 154 4.07 17.19 9.15
C LYS A 154 4.84 16.51 10.29
N ILE A 155 4.11 16.06 11.32
CA ILE A 155 4.68 15.50 12.53
C ILE A 155 4.17 14.07 12.68
N GLN A 156 5.08 13.11 12.80
CA GLN A 156 4.77 11.70 12.94
C GLN A 156 4.14 11.41 14.30
N TYR A 157 3.21 10.46 14.35
CA TYR A 157 2.67 10.00 15.63
C TYR A 157 3.73 9.29 16.46
N PRO A 158 3.77 9.49 17.78
CA PRO A 158 4.76 8.84 18.64
C PRO A 158 4.56 7.33 18.70
N GLY A 159 5.65 6.57 18.84
CA GLY A 159 5.64 5.13 19.08
C GLY A 159 5.34 4.26 17.86
N LEU A 160 5.28 4.81 16.63
CA LEU A 160 4.97 4.05 15.42
C LEU A 160 6.07 3.04 15.09
N LEU A 161 7.33 3.42 15.22
CA LEU A 161 8.47 2.57 14.89
C LEU A 161 8.55 1.34 15.79
N GLU A 162 8.29 1.53 17.10
CA GLU A 162 8.27 0.44 18.08
C GLU A 162 7.09 -0.51 17.87
N GLN A 163 5.95 0.01 17.42
CA GLN A 163 4.74 -0.77 17.14
C GLN A 163 4.89 -1.57 15.84
N MET A 164 5.61 -1.05 14.86
CA MET A 164 5.77 -1.62 13.53
C MET A 164 6.26 -3.07 13.58
N ALA A 165 7.29 -3.36 14.35
CA ALA A 165 7.87 -4.70 14.44
C ALA A 165 6.86 -5.77 14.88
N SER A 166 6.00 -5.46 15.86
CA SER A 166 4.94 -6.35 16.34
C SER A 166 3.80 -6.50 15.35
N ASP A 167 3.39 -5.40 14.70
CA ASP A 167 2.30 -5.42 13.73
C ASP A 167 2.69 -6.24 12.48
N PHE A 168 3.91 -6.06 11.95
CA PHE A 168 4.39 -6.85 10.82
C PHE A 168 4.65 -8.32 11.14
N ALA A 169 4.99 -8.66 12.38
CA ALA A 169 5.04 -10.07 12.78
C ALA A 169 3.67 -10.76 12.61
N VAL A 170 2.59 -10.05 12.97
CA VAL A 170 1.21 -10.54 12.77
C VAL A 170 0.85 -10.61 11.28
N PHE A 171 1.18 -9.59 10.50
CA PHE A 171 0.87 -9.58 9.06
C PHE A 171 1.60 -10.69 8.31
N ARG A 172 2.88 -10.96 8.64
CA ARG A 172 3.63 -12.10 8.07
C ARG A 172 3.00 -13.45 8.42
N MET A 173 2.55 -13.62 9.67
CA MET A 173 1.84 -14.83 10.07
C MET A 173 0.56 -15.02 9.23
N PHE A 174 -0.21 -13.96 8.99
CA PHE A 174 -1.41 -14.03 8.14
C PHE A 174 -1.05 -14.31 6.68
N GLY A 175 -0.05 -13.62 6.11
CA GLY A 175 0.39 -13.82 4.73
C GLY A 175 0.82 -15.26 4.43
N GLN A 176 1.37 -15.96 5.43
CA GLN A 176 1.74 -17.37 5.31
C GLN A 176 0.54 -18.33 5.39
N GLN A 177 -0.51 -17.96 6.10
CA GLN A 177 -1.68 -18.82 6.34
C GLN A 177 -2.83 -18.59 5.36
N ILE A 178 -2.95 -17.38 4.80
CA ILE A 178 -4.00 -17.03 3.84
C ILE A 178 -3.43 -17.20 2.43
N LYS A 179 -3.92 -18.19 1.71
CA LYS A 179 -3.50 -18.47 0.32
C LYS A 179 -4.71 -18.49 -0.61
N PRO A 180 -5.23 -17.32 -1.03
CA PRO A 180 -6.39 -17.28 -1.92
C PRO A 180 -6.03 -17.94 -3.27
N GLY A 181 -6.83 -18.91 -3.70
CA GLY A 181 -6.54 -19.70 -4.91
C GLY A 181 -5.19 -20.43 -4.89
N GLY A 182 -4.63 -20.72 -3.70
CA GLY A 182 -3.28 -21.30 -3.54
C GLY A 182 -2.13 -20.31 -3.70
N PHE A 183 -2.42 -19.01 -3.82
CA PHE A 183 -1.45 -17.94 -4.08
C PHE A 183 -0.79 -17.44 -2.78
N ASP A 184 0.55 -17.36 -2.76
CA ASP A 184 1.30 -16.89 -1.60
C ASP A 184 1.28 -15.36 -1.52
N LEU A 185 0.79 -14.80 -0.40
CA LEU A 185 0.72 -13.37 -0.14
C LEU A 185 1.93 -12.82 0.62
N THR A 186 2.96 -13.63 0.89
CA THR A 186 4.13 -13.19 1.66
C THR A 186 4.85 -12.00 1.01
N TRP A 187 4.94 -11.98 -0.32
CA TRP A 187 5.53 -10.88 -1.07
C TRP A 187 4.78 -9.56 -0.86
N VAL A 188 3.43 -9.61 -0.80
CA VAL A 188 2.58 -8.43 -0.53
C VAL A 188 2.89 -7.83 0.83
N VAL A 189 3.06 -8.68 1.85
CA VAL A 189 3.41 -8.22 3.21
C VAL A 189 4.81 -7.63 3.25
N ASN A 190 5.76 -8.24 2.54
CA ASN A 190 7.13 -7.73 2.48
C ASN A 190 7.19 -6.35 1.78
N ASP A 191 6.49 -6.18 0.68
CA ASP A 191 6.38 -4.91 -0.02
C ASP A 191 5.74 -3.82 0.84
N PHE A 192 4.66 -4.19 1.52
CA PHE A 192 4.00 -3.28 2.43
C PHE A 192 4.94 -2.86 3.56
N GLU A 193 5.76 -3.77 4.11
CA GLU A 193 6.75 -3.44 5.14
C GLU A 193 7.82 -2.48 4.62
N VAL A 194 8.33 -2.70 3.41
CA VAL A 194 9.31 -1.81 2.77
C VAL A 194 8.70 -0.43 2.53
N SER A 195 7.47 -0.37 2.02
CA SER A 195 6.75 0.87 1.79
C SER A 195 6.55 1.68 3.07
N ILE A 196 6.06 1.04 4.14
CA ILE A 196 5.85 1.70 5.44
C ILE A 196 7.16 2.13 6.07
N SER A 197 8.22 1.32 5.96
CA SER A 197 9.54 1.71 6.48
C SER A 197 10.06 2.99 5.84
N ALA A 198 9.82 3.17 4.54
CA ALA A 198 10.15 4.40 3.83
C ALA A 198 9.27 5.59 4.28
N GLU A 199 7.96 5.36 4.47
CA GLU A 199 7.03 6.41 4.94
C GLU A 199 7.31 6.87 6.38
N LEU A 200 8.01 6.08 7.19
CA LEU A 200 8.41 6.45 8.56
C LEU A 200 9.71 7.26 8.63
N ASP A 201 10.37 7.53 7.52
CA ASP A 201 11.52 8.44 7.45
C ASP A 201 11.20 9.63 6.56
N PHE A 202 10.78 10.75 7.15
CA PHE A 202 10.41 11.96 6.42
C PHE A 202 11.57 12.63 5.68
N THR A 203 12.81 12.25 5.95
CA THR A 203 13.94 12.73 5.14
C THR A 203 13.88 12.14 3.73
N ILE A 204 13.34 10.93 3.56
CA ILE A 204 13.09 10.31 2.26
C ILE A 204 11.99 11.08 1.51
N GLU A 205 10.90 11.43 2.20
CA GLU A 205 9.81 12.23 1.63
C GLU A 205 10.31 13.61 1.18
N GLY A 206 11.11 14.29 2.02
CA GLY A 206 11.71 15.57 1.68
C GLY A 206 12.63 15.50 0.44
N ARG A 207 13.49 14.48 0.35
CA ARG A 207 14.34 14.26 -0.83
C ARG A 207 13.54 13.97 -2.09
N ASN A 208 12.51 13.14 -1.96
CA ASN A 208 11.60 12.87 -3.06
C ASN A 208 10.90 14.13 -3.57
N ALA A 209 10.48 15.03 -2.66
CA ALA A 209 9.89 16.32 -3.01
C ALA A 209 10.88 17.17 -3.82
N GLU A 210 12.12 17.32 -3.36
CA GLU A 210 13.14 18.10 -4.08
C GLU A 210 13.47 17.54 -5.46
N LEU A 211 13.59 16.20 -5.57
CA LEU A 211 13.82 15.57 -6.86
C LEU A 211 12.67 15.81 -7.82
N THR A 212 11.43 15.66 -7.34
CA THR A 212 10.26 15.95 -8.17
C THR A 212 10.22 17.41 -8.59
N GLY A 213 10.61 18.33 -7.70
CA GLY A 213 10.76 19.74 -8.03
C GLY A 213 11.81 19.99 -9.12
N LYS A 214 12.93 19.24 -9.11
CA LYS A 214 13.98 19.29 -10.16
C LYS A 214 13.50 18.68 -11.46
N ASP A 215 12.90 17.47 -11.42
CA ASP A 215 12.37 16.77 -12.59
C ASP A 215 11.39 17.64 -13.38
N PHE A 216 10.58 18.44 -12.69
CA PHE A 216 9.55 19.29 -13.30
C PHE A 216 9.83 20.78 -13.25
N ALA A 217 11.07 21.20 -13.00
CA ALA A 217 11.45 22.61 -13.03
C ALA A 217 11.17 23.32 -14.37
N HIS A 218 11.17 22.56 -15.47
CA HIS A 218 10.85 23.04 -16.82
C HIS A 218 9.34 23.17 -17.07
N GLN A 219 8.47 22.64 -16.19
CA GLN A 219 7.01 22.70 -16.30
C GLN A 219 6.47 23.86 -15.45
N PRO A 220 6.07 25.00 -16.05
CA PRO A 220 5.67 26.20 -15.29
C PRO A 220 4.40 26.00 -14.46
N TYR A 221 3.64 24.93 -14.73
CA TYR A 221 2.42 24.58 -14.02
C TYR A 221 2.62 23.54 -12.91
N ALA A 222 3.79 22.93 -12.78
CA ALA A 222 4.09 22.02 -11.70
C ALA A 222 4.61 22.78 -10.49
N LYS A 223 4.05 22.51 -9.32
CA LYS A 223 4.50 23.08 -8.04
C LYS A 223 4.68 21.97 -7.02
N VAL A 224 5.88 21.89 -6.47
CA VAL A 224 6.21 21.08 -5.30
C VAL A 224 6.57 22.04 -4.18
N PRO A 225 5.98 21.91 -2.96
CA PRO A 225 6.33 22.75 -1.82
C PRO A 225 7.82 22.63 -1.49
N LYS A 226 8.49 23.76 -1.23
CA LYS A 226 9.89 23.79 -0.81
C LYS A 226 10.05 23.11 0.55
N VAL A 227 11.08 22.26 0.71
CA VAL A 227 11.44 21.66 2.00
C VAL A 227 12.42 22.56 2.74
N PHE A 228 12.21 22.71 4.05
CA PHE A 228 13.09 23.45 4.97
C PHE A 228 13.91 22.46 5.79
N TRP A 229 15.09 22.11 5.31
CA TRP A 229 15.93 21.06 5.88
C TRP A 229 16.42 21.36 7.30
N GLU A 230 16.66 22.63 7.64
CA GLU A 230 17.04 23.05 8.99
C GLU A 230 15.95 22.75 10.03
N HIS A 231 14.69 22.56 9.56
CA HIS A 231 13.51 22.28 10.35
C HIS A 231 12.90 20.91 9.99
N THR A 232 13.70 20.00 9.42
CA THR A 232 13.25 18.66 8.98
C THR A 232 14.12 17.58 9.59
N THR A 233 13.50 16.56 10.15
CA THR A 233 14.12 15.38 10.76
C THR A 233 13.46 14.10 10.22
N LYS A 234 13.80 12.95 10.79
CA LYS A 234 13.12 11.70 10.41
C LYS A 234 11.63 11.67 10.73
N ARG A 235 11.20 12.38 11.80
CA ARG A 235 9.81 12.36 12.27
C ARG A 235 9.09 13.68 12.07
N VAL A 236 9.78 14.73 11.59
CA VAL A 236 9.23 16.07 11.37
C VAL A 236 9.63 16.55 9.98
N LEU A 237 8.65 16.81 9.10
CA LEU A 237 8.88 17.40 7.77
C LEU A 237 8.30 18.81 7.73
N THR A 238 9.16 19.80 7.53
CA THR A 238 8.76 21.19 7.39
C THR A 238 8.85 21.62 5.93
N MET A 239 7.72 22.08 5.40
CA MET A 239 7.60 22.46 3.99
C MET A 239 6.85 23.79 3.82
N GLU A 240 6.94 24.38 2.62
CA GLU A 240 6.21 25.58 2.24
C GLU A 240 4.71 25.42 2.49
N PHE A 241 4.11 26.42 3.14
CA PHE A 241 2.66 26.48 3.29
C PHE A 241 2.01 27.03 2.03
N VAL A 242 1.30 26.18 1.30
CA VAL A 242 0.63 26.56 0.05
C VAL A 242 -0.81 26.95 0.33
N THR A 243 -1.19 28.16 -0.04
CA THR A 243 -2.56 28.69 0.14
C THR A 243 -3.41 28.53 -1.12
N GLY A 244 -4.73 28.47 -0.95
CA GLY A 244 -5.68 28.44 -2.07
C GLY A 244 -5.73 27.12 -2.83
N MET A 245 -5.32 26.02 -2.19
CA MET A 245 -5.39 24.69 -2.75
C MET A 245 -6.84 24.23 -2.90
N VAL A 246 -7.18 23.74 -4.11
CA VAL A 246 -8.49 23.17 -4.45
C VAL A 246 -8.27 21.73 -4.89
N PRO A 247 -9.07 20.76 -4.38
CA PRO A 247 -8.96 19.36 -4.79
C PRO A 247 -9.20 19.19 -6.29
N THR A 248 -8.30 18.47 -6.97
CA THR A 248 -8.38 18.30 -8.43
C THR A 248 -9.53 17.41 -8.91
N ASN A 249 -10.20 16.69 -8.03
CA ASN A 249 -11.37 15.86 -8.36
C ASN A 249 -12.71 16.59 -8.23
N ASP A 250 -12.71 17.86 -7.81
CA ASP A 250 -13.92 18.67 -7.66
C ASP A 250 -13.99 19.77 -8.74
N ALA A 251 -14.63 19.43 -9.88
CA ALA A 251 -14.80 20.35 -11.00
C ALA A 251 -15.55 21.64 -10.61
N ARG A 252 -16.48 21.55 -9.64
CA ARG A 252 -17.26 22.69 -9.19
C ARG A 252 -16.40 23.64 -8.35
N ALA A 253 -15.68 23.11 -7.38
CA ALA A 253 -14.76 23.90 -6.54
C ALA A 253 -13.67 24.58 -7.39
N LEU A 254 -13.13 23.88 -8.41
CA LEU A 254 -12.17 24.46 -9.35
C LEU A 254 -12.76 25.68 -10.09
N ALA A 255 -13.98 25.53 -10.63
CA ALA A 255 -14.67 26.61 -11.35
C ALA A 255 -15.00 27.80 -10.42
N GLU A 256 -15.47 27.54 -9.20
CA GLU A 256 -15.72 28.57 -8.18
C GLU A 256 -14.45 29.33 -7.78
N ALA A 257 -13.29 28.66 -7.82
CA ALA A 257 -11.98 29.27 -7.60
C ALA A 257 -11.39 29.96 -8.86
N GLY A 258 -12.14 30.03 -9.96
CA GLY A 258 -11.74 30.69 -11.21
C GLY A 258 -10.77 29.86 -12.07
N MET A 259 -10.66 28.56 -11.85
CA MET A 259 -9.84 27.62 -12.63
C MET A 259 -10.70 26.84 -13.63
N ASP A 260 -10.15 26.54 -14.81
CA ASP A 260 -10.80 25.70 -15.81
C ASP A 260 -10.52 24.21 -15.54
N PRO A 261 -11.54 23.40 -15.16
CA PRO A 261 -11.36 21.97 -14.89
C PRO A 261 -10.76 21.19 -16.07
N TYR A 262 -11.04 21.61 -17.31
CA TYR A 262 -10.45 20.99 -18.50
C TYR A 262 -8.93 21.26 -18.60
N ARG A 263 -8.49 22.48 -18.32
CA ARG A 263 -7.07 22.85 -18.32
C ARG A 263 -6.32 22.15 -17.19
N VAL A 264 -6.92 22.07 -15.99
CA VAL A 264 -6.41 21.27 -14.87
C VAL A 264 -6.25 19.80 -15.29
N GLY A 265 -7.24 19.23 -15.96
CA GLY A 265 -7.16 17.85 -16.51
C GLY A 265 -6.06 17.69 -17.56
N CYS A 266 -5.82 18.69 -18.42
CA CYS A 266 -4.71 18.65 -19.36
C CYS A 266 -3.36 18.62 -18.65
N MET A 267 -3.15 19.52 -17.68
CA MET A 267 -1.91 19.58 -16.89
C MET A 267 -1.65 18.29 -16.11
N LEU A 268 -2.67 17.72 -15.46
CA LEU A 268 -2.56 16.44 -14.76
C LEU A 268 -2.19 15.30 -15.72
N SER A 269 -2.87 15.22 -16.85
CA SER A 269 -2.62 14.18 -17.85
C SER A 269 -1.20 14.25 -18.41
N ASP A 270 -0.71 15.47 -18.68
CA ASP A 270 0.63 15.71 -19.22
C ASP A 270 1.71 15.42 -18.15
N LEU A 271 1.53 15.93 -16.92
CA LEU A 271 2.49 15.75 -15.82
C LEU A 271 2.73 14.27 -15.49
N PHE A 272 1.65 13.50 -15.32
CA PHE A 272 1.77 12.08 -14.99
C PHE A 272 2.20 11.22 -16.18
N ALA A 273 1.86 11.60 -17.40
CA ALA A 273 2.41 10.94 -18.59
C ALA A 273 3.94 11.16 -18.67
N GLU A 274 4.43 12.34 -18.34
CA GLU A 274 5.86 12.64 -18.29
C GLU A 274 6.58 11.87 -17.18
N MET A 275 5.99 11.77 -15.98
CA MET A 275 6.52 10.92 -14.90
C MET A 275 6.70 9.47 -15.36
N VAL A 276 5.69 8.91 -16.02
CA VAL A 276 5.70 7.49 -16.42
C VAL A 276 6.67 7.24 -17.58
N PHE A 277 6.64 8.08 -18.60
CA PHE A 277 7.31 7.77 -19.87
C PHE A 277 8.69 8.42 -20.01
N CYS A 278 8.92 9.58 -19.38
CA CYS A 278 10.21 10.29 -19.48
C CYS A 278 11.06 10.07 -18.25
N THR A 279 10.68 10.59 -17.10
CA THR A 279 11.53 10.49 -15.90
C THR A 279 11.60 9.06 -15.34
N GLY A 280 10.56 8.25 -15.54
CA GLY A 280 10.48 6.90 -14.97
C GLY A 280 10.32 6.87 -13.46
N ARG A 281 10.19 8.05 -12.84
CA ARG A 281 10.02 8.24 -11.41
C ARG A 281 8.59 8.70 -11.13
N VAL A 282 7.74 7.76 -10.71
CA VAL A 282 6.29 7.95 -10.65
C VAL A 282 5.84 8.09 -9.20
N HIS A 283 5.10 9.14 -8.90
CA HIS A 283 4.45 9.33 -7.60
C HIS A 283 3.53 8.14 -7.30
N GLY A 284 3.76 7.46 -6.18
CA GLY A 284 3.14 6.17 -5.89
C GLY A 284 1.70 6.25 -5.36
N ASP A 285 1.31 7.40 -4.79
CA ASP A 285 -0.03 7.58 -4.18
C ASP A 285 -0.68 8.93 -4.57
N PRO A 286 -0.93 9.19 -5.87
CA PRO A 286 -1.46 10.46 -6.35
C PRO A 286 -2.98 10.51 -6.25
N HIS A 287 -3.54 10.20 -5.09
CA HIS A 287 -4.97 10.37 -4.87
C HIS A 287 -5.36 11.85 -4.74
N ALA A 288 -6.65 12.17 -4.80
CA ALA A 288 -7.14 13.55 -4.80
C ALA A 288 -6.80 14.35 -3.53
N GLY A 289 -6.42 13.67 -2.43
CA GLY A 289 -5.91 14.32 -1.21
C GLY A 289 -4.43 14.72 -1.28
N ASN A 290 -3.69 14.30 -2.33
CA ASN A 290 -2.27 14.60 -2.52
C ASN A 290 -2.02 15.45 -3.78
N VAL A 291 -3.05 15.66 -4.62
CA VAL A 291 -2.95 16.39 -5.89
C VAL A 291 -3.97 17.51 -5.91
N TYR A 292 -3.49 18.73 -5.80
CA TYR A 292 -4.31 19.95 -5.75
C TYR A 292 -4.04 20.84 -6.95
N ALA A 293 -4.96 21.80 -7.17
CA ALA A 293 -4.74 22.91 -8.08
C ALA A 293 -4.78 24.22 -7.33
N ILE A 294 -4.01 25.20 -7.80
CA ILE A 294 -4.04 26.59 -7.34
C ILE A 294 -4.13 27.54 -8.53
N LEU A 295 -4.72 28.69 -8.30
CA LEU A 295 -4.58 29.82 -9.21
C LEU A 295 -3.43 30.71 -8.71
N ASP A 296 -2.33 30.72 -9.44
CA ASP A 296 -1.15 31.52 -9.11
C ASP A 296 -1.53 33.02 -9.08
N LYS A 297 -1.19 33.70 -7.98
CA LYS A 297 -1.65 35.05 -7.72
C LYS A 297 -1.03 36.09 -8.69
N GLU A 298 0.20 35.85 -9.14
CA GLU A 298 0.96 36.74 -9.99
C GLU A 298 0.62 36.51 -11.46
N THR A 299 0.74 35.26 -11.91
CA THR A 299 0.56 34.90 -13.33
C THR A 299 -0.89 34.70 -13.73
N LYS A 300 -1.80 34.54 -12.76
CA LYS A 300 -3.21 34.17 -12.97
C LYS A 300 -3.38 32.86 -13.79
N ARG A 301 -2.40 31.97 -13.69
CA ARG A 301 -2.43 30.65 -14.34
C ARG A 301 -2.62 29.57 -13.31
N GLU A 302 -3.28 28.50 -13.74
CA GLU A 302 -3.43 27.31 -12.91
C GLU A 302 -2.10 26.59 -12.73
N LYS A 303 -1.86 26.07 -11.52
CA LYS A 303 -0.73 25.18 -11.23
C LYS A 303 -1.23 23.93 -10.52
N ILE A 304 -0.57 22.82 -10.77
CA ILE A 304 -0.78 21.56 -10.06
C ILE A 304 0.20 21.52 -8.90
N VAL A 305 -0.31 21.32 -7.69
CA VAL A 305 0.47 21.15 -6.47
C VAL A 305 0.50 19.68 -6.13
N LEU A 306 1.70 19.12 -6.04
CA LEU A 306 1.93 17.74 -5.58
C LEU A 306 2.34 17.76 -4.12
N LEU A 307 1.60 17.00 -3.30
CA LEU A 307 1.87 16.79 -1.89
C LEU A 307 2.18 15.32 -1.63
N ASP A 308 2.66 15.02 -0.42
CA ASP A 308 2.94 13.67 0.08
C ASP A 308 3.86 12.87 -0.83
N HIS A 309 5.15 13.16 -0.75
CA HIS A 309 6.18 12.51 -1.55
C HIS A 309 6.77 11.24 -0.86
N GLY A 310 6.03 10.60 0.05
CA GLY A 310 6.49 9.43 0.81
C GLY A 310 6.73 8.19 -0.06
N LEU A 311 5.98 8.03 -1.15
CA LEU A 311 6.05 6.83 -2.00
C LEU A 311 6.31 7.20 -3.46
N TYR A 312 7.36 6.61 -4.03
CA TYR A 312 7.69 6.69 -5.46
C TYR A 312 8.02 5.32 -6.04
N HIS A 313 7.62 5.10 -7.28
CA HIS A 313 8.00 3.94 -8.06
C HIS A 313 9.03 4.36 -9.10
N ASP A 314 10.23 3.79 -9.02
CA ASP A 314 11.28 4.02 -10.01
C ASP A 314 11.27 2.88 -11.02
N VAL A 315 11.06 3.20 -12.28
CA VAL A 315 11.03 2.26 -13.39
C VAL A 315 12.43 2.22 -14.01
N ALA A 316 13.02 1.02 -14.07
CA ALA A 316 14.30 0.83 -14.74
C ALA A 316 14.24 1.33 -16.19
N ASN A 317 15.33 1.97 -16.66
CA ASN A 317 15.34 2.67 -17.95
C ASN A 317 14.94 1.78 -19.12
N ASP A 318 15.44 0.53 -19.15
CA ASP A 318 15.09 -0.43 -20.21
C ASP A 318 13.60 -0.79 -20.20
N LEU A 319 13.06 -1.04 -18.99
CA LEU A 319 11.63 -1.33 -18.82
C LEU A 319 10.76 -0.13 -19.21
N ARG A 320 11.19 1.08 -18.87
CA ARG A 320 10.52 2.33 -19.23
C ARG A 320 10.48 2.50 -20.76
N LYS A 321 11.61 2.28 -21.44
CA LYS A 321 11.69 2.35 -22.91
C LYS A 321 10.79 1.29 -23.56
N ASP A 322 10.83 0.03 -23.08
CA ASP A 322 9.91 -1.01 -23.55
C ASP A 322 8.44 -0.61 -23.35
N PHE A 323 8.12 0.03 -22.24
CA PHE A 323 6.76 0.50 -21.95
C PHE A 323 6.36 1.67 -22.87
N CYS A 324 7.28 2.57 -23.18
CA CYS A 324 7.09 3.62 -24.18
C CYS A 324 6.79 3.03 -25.57
N GLU A 325 7.57 2.04 -26.01
CA GLU A 325 7.34 1.34 -27.28
C GLU A 325 6.01 0.58 -27.31
N PHE A 326 5.65 -0.05 -26.19
CA PHE A 326 4.36 -0.74 -26.07
C PHE A 326 3.18 0.21 -26.23
N VAL A 327 3.21 1.37 -25.55
CA VAL A 327 2.17 2.39 -25.66
C VAL A 327 2.13 2.97 -27.08
N SER A 328 3.28 3.20 -27.70
CA SER A 328 3.37 3.64 -29.10
C SER A 328 2.73 2.62 -30.04
N ALA A 329 3.02 1.32 -29.87
CA ALA A 329 2.40 0.25 -30.65
C ALA A 329 0.87 0.19 -30.45
N CYS A 330 0.39 0.44 -29.22
CA CYS A 330 -1.05 0.54 -28.94
C CYS A 330 -1.72 1.71 -29.67
N VAL A 331 -1.07 2.87 -29.72
CA VAL A 331 -1.56 4.07 -30.41
C VAL A 331 -1.58 3.85 -31.93
N GLU A 332 -0.54 3.24 -32.47
CA GLU A 332 -0.38 2.90 -33.88
C GLU A 332 -1.23 1.69 -34.32
N ARG A 333 -1.79 0.96 -33.35
CA ARG A 333 -2.56 -0.29 -33.56
C ARG A 333 -1.73 -1.40 -34.22
N ASP A 334 -0.44 -1.43 -33.93
CA ASP A 334 0.47 -2.48 -34.40
C ASP A 334 0.31 -3.73 -33.51
N GLY A 335 -0.57 -4.64 -33.96
CA GLY A 335 -0.88 -5.86 -33.20
C GLY A 335 0.31 -6.80 -33.04
N GLY A 336 1.30 -6.75 -33.93
CA GLY A 336 2.54 -7.54 -33.87
C GLY A 336 3.43 -7.07 -32.73
N ARG A 337 3.75 -5.77 -32.70
CA ARG A 337 4.53 -5.16 -31.61
C ARG A 337 3.78 -5.21 -30.26
N MET A 338 2.46 -4.95 -30.26
CA MET A 338 1.63 -5.09 -29.06
C MET A 338 1.72 -6.49 -28.45
N LYS A 339 1.73 -7.55 -29.28
CA LYS A 339 1.88 -8.93 -28.80
C LYS A 339 3.28 -9.15 -28.22
N THR A 340 4.33 -8.88 -28.96
CA THR A 340 5.72 -9.16 -28.55
C THR A 340 6.07 -8.43 -27.25
N LEU A 341 5.75 -7.13 -27.15
CA LEU A 341 6.01 -6.34 -25.95
C LEU A 341 5.05 -6.71 -24.81
N GLY A 342 3.78 -6.96 -25.12
CA GLY A 342 2.80 -7.37 -24.14
C GLY A 342 3.13 -8.73 -23.49
N GLU A 343 3.68 -9.68 -24.23
CA GLU A 343 4.16 -10.96 -23.71
C GLU A 343 5.32 -10.79 -22.71
N ARG A 344 6.17 -9.78 -22.89
CA ARG A 344 7.23 -9.46 -21.93
C ARG A 344 6.68 -8.93 -20.59
N PHE A 345 5.60 -8.14 -20.64
CA PHE A 345 4.97 -7.56 -19.45
C PHE A 345 3.96 -8.48 -18.76
N ALA A 346 3.22 -9.25 -19.54
CA ALA A 346 2.01 -9.93 -19.08
C ALA A 346 1.97 -11.43 -19.43
N GLY A 347 3.03 -11.97 -20.02
CA GLY A 347 3.09 -13.38 -20.39
C GLY A 347 1.84 -13.83 -21.17
N PRO A 348 1.18 -14.92 -20.73
CA PRO A 348 -0.04 -15.43 -21.39
C PRO A 348 -1.20 -14.44 -21.43
N LEU A 349 -1.22 -13.47 -20.50
CA LEU A 349 -2.28 -12.47 -20.38
C LEU A 349 -2.02 -11.20 -21.20
N TYR A 350 -1.02 -11.19 -22.07
CA TYR A 350 -0.61 -10.05 -22.90
C TYR A 350 -1.77 -9.35 -23.62
N ARG A 351 -2.79 -10.11 -24.04
CA ARG A 351 -3.96 -9.58 -24.75
C ARG A 351 -4.81 -8.62 -23.91
N PHE A 352 -4.77 -8.76 -22.56
CA PHE A 352 -5.51 -7.91 -21.65
C PHE A 352 -4.74 -6.67 -21.21
N PHE A 353 -3.41 -6.69 -21.34
CA PHE A 353 -2.55 -5.61 -20.86
C PHE A 353 -2.86 -4.26 -21.53
N PRO A 354 -3.11 -4.16 -22.85
CA PRO A 354 -3.51 -2.88 -23.46
C PRO A 354 -4.78 -2.29 -22.86
N ILE A 355 -5.76 -3.12 -22.47
CA ILE A 355 -7.05 -2.67 -21.94
C ILE A 355 -6.90 -2.08 -20.53
N ILE A 356 -5.95 -2.54 -19.73
CA ILE A 356 -5.62 -1.97 -18.42
C ILE A 356 -5.23 -0.50 -18.59
N LEU A 357 -4.46 -0.18 -19.61
CA LEU A 357 -4.04 1.20 -19.90
C LEU A 357 -5.20 2.05 -20.42
N SER A 358 -5.97 1.52 -21.37
CA SER A 358 -7.15 2.17 -21.89
C SER A 358 -8.08 1.20 -22.64
N PRO A 359 -9.41 1.30 -22.41
CA PRO A 359 -10.38 0.53 -23.20
C PRO A 359 -10.28 0.78 -24.73
N TRP A 360 -9.73 1.94 -25.13
CA TRP A 360 -9.53 2.28 -26.55
C TRP A 360 -8.43 1.45 -27.22
N PHE A 361 -7.52 0.87 -26.45
CA PHE A 361 -6.45 0.01 -26.93
C PHE A 361 -6.91 -1.43 -27.24
N VAL A 362 -8.20 -1.69 -27.08
CA VAL A 362 -8.84 -2.94 -27.52
C VAL A 362 -8.69 -3.15 -29.04
N PHE A 363 -8.66 -2.06 -29.79
CA PHE A 363 -8.45 -2.10 -31.24
C PHE A 363 -6.99 -2.44 -31.54
N GLY A 364 -6.75 -3.64 -32.09
CA GLY A 364 -5.41 -4.20 -32.35
C GLY A 364 -5.02 -5.32 -31.38
N SER A 365 -5.68 -5.43 -30.22
CA SER A 365 -5.58 -6.59 -29.34
C SER A 365 -6.54 -7.70 -29.80
N LYS A 366 -6.16 -8.97 -29.63
CA LYS A 366 -7.01 -10.13 -29.95
C LYS A 366 -8.04 -10.42 -28.84
N VAL A 367 -8.64 -9.36 -28.27
CA VAL A 367 -9.61 -9.48 -27.18
C VAL A 367 -11.01 -9.70 -27.75
N SER A 368 -11.70 -10.72 -27.26
CA SER A 368 -13.07 -11.03 -27.67
C SER A 368 -14.12 -10.10 -27.04
N LEU A 369 -15.33 -10.08 -27.60
CA LEU A 369 -16.44 -9.37 -26.98
C LEU A 369 -16.84 -9.97 -25.62
N GLU A 370 -16.58 -11.27 -25.42
CA GLU A 370 -16.80 -11.94 -24.13
C GLU A 370 -15.80 -11.49 -23.08
N ASP A 371 -14.52 -11.37 -23.46
CA ASP A 371 -13.48 -10.81 -22.58
C ASP A 371 -13.83 -9.38 -22.12
N ILE A 372 -14.35 -8.55 -23.04
CA ILE A 372 -14.79 -7.19 -22.73
C ILE A 372 -15.99 -7.19 -21.78
N ARG A 373 -16.94 -8.11 -21.98
CA ARG A 373 -18.10 -8.26 -21.09
C ARG A 373 -17.68 -8.73 -19.70
N ALA A 374 -16.78 -9.73 -19.61
CA ALA A 374 -16.23 -10.21 -18.36
C ALA A 374 -15.50 -9.09 -17.61
N ALA A 375 -14.64 -8.34 -18.29
CA ALA A 375 -13.94 -7.20 -17.71
C ALA A 375 -14.89 -6.09 -17.22
N LYS A 376 -15.98 -5.80 -17.97
CA LYS A 376 -17.03 -4.87 -17.53
C LYS A 376 -17.79 -5.37 -16.29
N GLN A 377 -17.98 -6.67 -16.17
CA GLN A 377 -18.63 -7.31 -15.01
C GLN A 377 -17.63 -7.59 -13.89
N LYS A 378 -16.35 -7.17 -14.05
CA LYS A 378 -15.26 -7.42 -13.11
C LYS A 378 -15.09 -8.91 -12.80
N ARG A 379 -15.29 -9.78 -13.76
CA ARG A 379 -15.09 -11.23 -13.68
C ARG A 379 -13.79 -11.60 -14.39
N ILE A 380 -13.19 -12.71 -13.96
CA ILE A 380 -12.05 -13.29 -14.68
C ILE A 380 -12.53 -13.71 -16.08
N PRO A 381 -11.83 -13.31 -17.16
CA PRO A 381 -12.20 -13.69 -18.51
C PRO A 381 -12.23 -15.22 -18.69
N PRO A 382 -13.11 -15.75 -19.56
CA PRO A 382 -13.16 -17.18 -19.84
C PRO A 382 -11.80 -17.73 -20.27
N GLY A 383 -11.39 -18.86 -19.68
CA GLY A 383 -10.11 -19.51 -19.98
C GLY A 383 -8.88 -18.89 -19.29
N VAL A 384 -9.09 -17.99 -18.32
CA VAL A 384 -8.05 -17.46 -17.43
C VAL A 384 -8.24 -18.04 -16.03
N GLU A 385 -7.20 -18.66 -15.51
CA GLU A 385 -7.21 -19.19 -14.14
C GLU A 385 -6.74 -18.13 -13.14
N LEU A 386 -7.25 -18.18 -11.90
CA LEU A 386 -6.84 -17.28 -10.81
C LEU A 386 -5.32 -17.33 -10.56
N LYS A 387 -4.72 -18.52 -10.69
CA LYS A 387 -3.27 -18.70 -10.60
C LYS A 387 -2.51 -17.88 -11.64
N GLN A 388 -2.98 -17.86 -12.89
CA GLN A 388 -2.37 -17.07 -13.96
C GLN A 388 -2.46 -15.55 -13.70
N VAL A 389 -3.56 -15.10 -13.07
CA VAL A 389 -3.70 -13.70 -12.64
C VAL A 389 -2.68 -13.40 -11.54
N GLY A 390 -2.50 -14.31 -10.57
CA GLY A 390 -1.49 -14.17 -9.54
C GLY A 390 -0.07 -14.10 -10.11
N GLU A 391 0.30 -15.02 -10.99
CA GLU A 391 1.61 -15.05 -11.66
C GLU A 391 1.85 -13.78 -12.48
N PHE A 392 0.81 -13.26 -13.13
CA PHE A 392 0.87 -11.98 -13.86
C PHE A 392 1.16 -10.80 -12.92
N LEU A 393 0.48 -10.71 -11.76
CA LEU A 393 0.69 -9.63 -10.79
C LEU A 393 2.10 -9.67 -10.20
N VAL A 394 2.59 -10.87 -9.86
CA VAL A 394 3.98 -11.06 -9.41
C VAL A 394 4.96 -10.67 -10.52
N GLY A 395 4.70 -11.09 -11.74
CA GLY A 395 5.53 -10.72 -12.88
C GLY A 395 5.63 -9.20 -13.08
N LEU A 396 4.52 -8.47 -12.97
CA LEU A 396 4.51 -7.00 -13.04
C LEU A 396 5.26 -6.35 -11.86
N HIS A 397 5.25 -6.99 -10.71
CA HIS A 397 5.97 -6.54 -9.52
C HIS A 397 7.48 -6.77 -9.67
N ASP A 398 7.87 -7.98 -10.12
CA ASP A 398 9.28 -8.41 -10.18
C ASP A 398 10.03 -7.86 -11.40
N THR A 399 9.35 -7.20 -12.35
CA THR A 399 9.94 -6.66 -13.60
C THR A 399 10.90 -5.47 -13.40
N GLY A 400 11.53 -5.31 -12.23
CA GLY A 400 12.64 -4.35 -12.06
C GLY A 400 12.23 -2.88 -11.97
N GLY A 401 11.01 -2.60 -11.53
CA GLY A 401 10.54 -1.22 -11.36
C GLY A 401 9.10 -1.10 -10.89
N ASN A 402 8.57 -2.14 -10.25
CA ASN A 402 7.21 -2.15 -9.72
C ASN A 402 6.17 -1.57 -10.70
N LEU A 403 6.11 -2.12 -11.92
CA LEU A 403 5.16 -1.68 -12.95
C LEU A 403 3.71 -1.77 -12.45
N LEU A 404 3.43 -2.69 -11.54
CA LEU A 404 2.13 -2.79 -10.86
C LEU A 404 1.80 -1.49 -10.10
N GLY A 405 2.76 -0.94 -9.34
CA GLY A 405 2.60 0.34 -8.66
C GLY A 405 2.40 1.51 -9.61
N VAL A 406 3.11 1.52 -10.75
CA VAL A 406 2.91 2.54 -11.80
C VAL A 406 1.50 2.48 -12.38
N LEU A 407 1.01 1.27 -12.71
CA LEU A 407 -0.36 1.08 -13.20
C LEU A 407 -1.41 1.52 -12.17
N HIS A 408 -1.12 1.29 -10.89
CA HIS A 408 -1.95 1.77 -9.79
C HIS A 408 -2.02 3.30 -9.76
N SER A 409 -0.87 3.98 -9.81
CA SER A 409 -0.79 5.46 -9.85
C SER A 409 -1.53 6.03 -11.07
N MET A 410 -1.39 5.39 -12.24
CA MET A 410 -2.17 5.74 -13.43
C MET A 410 -3.68 5.59 -13.21
N GLY A 411 -4.09 4.59 -12.41
CA GLY A 411 -5.48 4.36 -12.01
C GLY A 411 -6.06 5.52 -11.17
N TYR A 412 -5.30 6.03 -10.19
CA TYR A 412 -5.71 7.21 -9.40
C TYR A 412 -5.92 8.43 -10.27
N ILE A 413 -4.94 8.76 -11.13
CA ILE A 413 -5.04 9.90 -12.03
C ILE A 413 -6.23 9.77 -12.98
N ARG A 414 -6.46 8.56 -13.51
CA ARG A 414 -7.65 8.29 -14.31
C ARG A 414 -8.94 8.52 -13.53
N GLY A 415 -8.98 8.16 -12.25
CA GLY A 415 -10.09 8.43 -11.34
C GLY A 415 -10.37 9.93 -11.22
N ILE A 416 -9.34 10.75 -10.96
CA ILE A 416 -9.44 12.21 -10.90
C ILE A 416 -9.95 12.79 -12.23
N LEU A 417 -9.36 12.39 -13.36
CA LEU A 417 -9.76 12.84 -14.69
C LEU A 417 -11.22 12.47 -15.02
N ASN A 418 -11.70 11.32 -14.55
CA ASN A 418 -13.10 10.92 -14.70
C ASN A 418 -14.05 11.82 -13.89
N CYS A 419 -13.67 12.24 -12.68
CA CYS A 419 -14.44 13.22 -11.89
C CYS A 419 -14.55 14.57 -12.62
N LEU A 420 -13.49 14.97 -13.32
CA LEU A 420 -13.47 16.17 -14.16
C LEU A 420 -14.22 15.98 -15.50
N LYS A 421 -14.74 14.80 -15.79
CA LYS A 421 -15.31 14.43 -17.11
C LYS A 421 -14.32 14.68 -18.25
N PHE A 422 -13.01 14.52 -17.98
CA PHE A 422 -11.95 14.77 -18.93
C PHE A 422 -11.97 13.73 -20.04
N PRO A 423 -11.88 14.13 -21.33
CA PRO A 423 -12.01 13.21 -22.45
C PRO A 423 -10.84 12.20 -22.51
N GLU A 424 -11.14 10.90 -22.50
CA GLU A 424 -10.15 9.82 -22.61
C GLU A 424 -9.23 9.98 -23.82
N ARG A 425 -9.82 10.42 -24.97
CA ARG A 425 -9.03 10.71 -26.19
C ARG A 425 -7.93 11.75 -25.95
N ARG A 426 -8.18 12.74 -25.07
CA ARG A 426 -7.17 13.77 -24.75
C ARG A 426 -6.08 13.19 -23.84
N ARG A 427 -6.44 12.34 -22.88
CA ARG A 427 -5.48 11.60 -22.04
C ARG A 427 -4.56 10.74 -22.91
N LEU A 428 -5.11 10.01 -23.87
CA LEU A 428 -4.31 9.20 -24.79
C LEU A 428 -3.38 10.02 -25.69
N LYS A 429 -3.73 11.28 -26.00
CA LYS A 429 -2.81 12.19 -26.70
C LYS A 429 -1.59 12.54 -25.84
N SER A 430 -1.77 12.75 -24.54
CA SER A 430 -0.65 12.94 -23.61
C SER A 430 0.23 11.69 -23.56
N PHE A 431 -0.38 10.49 -23.46
CA PHE A 431 0.35 9.22 -23.50
C PHE A 431 1.18 9.07 -24.79
N ALA A 432 0.56 9.28 -25.94
CA ALA A 432 1.26 9.19 -27.23
C ALA A 432 2.42 10.18 -27.34
N LYS A 433 2.21 11.43 -26.87
CA LYS A 433 3.24 12.47 -26.87
C LYS A 433 4.44 12.07 -26.04
N TYR A 434 4.21 11.70 -24.76
CA TYR A 434 5.28 11.43 -23.82
C TYR A 434 5.89 10.04 -23.98
N ALA A 435 5.14 9.04 -24.44
CA ALA A 435 5.72 7.74 -24.78
C ALA A 435 6.70 7.87 -25.96
N LYS A 436 6.35 8.65 -27.00
CA LYS A 436 7.26 8.91 -28.12
C LYS A 436 8.51 9.67 -27.65
N ALA A 437 8.36 10.72 -26.86
CA ALA A 437 9.49 11.46 -26.29
C ALA A 437 10.35 10.58 -25.37
N GLY A 438 9.71 9.69 -24.60
CA GLY A 438 10.36 8.81 -23.66
C GLY A 438 11.24 7.73 -24.29
N CYS A 439 10.98 7.32 -25.53
CA CYS A 439 11.87 6.38 -26.25
C CYS A 439 13.29 6.94 -26.38
N ASP A 440 13.42 8.24 -26.61
CA ASP A 440 14.70 8.91 -26.83
C ASP A 440 15.23 9.61 -25.56
N TYR A 441 14.44 9.62 -24.48
CA TYR A 441 14.79 10.30 -23.24
C TYR A 441 15.79 9.47 -22.44
N GLU A 442 16.92 10.08 -22.10
CA GLU A 442 17.90 9.51 -21.18
C GLU A 442 17.69 10.07 -19.77
N VAL A 443 17.50 9.16 -18.82
CA VAL A 443 17.36 9.53 -17.40
C VAL A 443 18.75 9.82 -16.85
N GLU A 444 18.98 11.04 -16.39
CA GLU A 444 20.20 11.35 -15.64
C GLU A 444 20.23 10.52 -14.33
N PRO A 445 21.39 9.90 -14.00
CA PRO A 445 21.51 9.17 -12.75
C PRO A 445 21.24 10.10 -11.56
N TYR A 446 20.31 9.73 -10.69
CA TYR A 446 20.14 10.45 -9.43
C TYR A 446 21.40 10.29 -8.57
N ASP A 447 21.68 11.33 -7.76
CA ASP A 447 22.83 11.39 -6.88
C ASP A 447 22.99 10.10 -6.05
N GLU A 448 24.23 9.56 -5.95
CA GLU A 448 24.52 8.27 -5.30
C GLU A 448 23.99 8.16 -3.86
N ASP A 449 23.84 9.28 -3.15
CA ASP A 449 23.34 9.30 -1.78
C ASP A 449 21.87 8.87 -1.66
N LEU A 450 21.06 9.12 -2.69
CA LEU A 450 19.67 8.63 -2.75
C LEU A 450 19.60 7.14 -3.05
N GLY A 451 20.48 6.63 -3.90
CA GLY A 451 20.61 5.20 -4.15
C GLY A 451 20.96 4.43 -2.87
N LYS A 452 21.88 4.97 -2.06
CA LYS A 452 22.27 4.37 -0.77
C LYS A 452 21.15 4.39 0.27
N ALA A 453 20.36 5.46 0.33
CA ALA A 453 19.20 5.53 1.23
C ALA A 453 18.12 4.50 0.84
N LYS A 454 17.87 4.28 -0.45
CA LYS A 454 16.95 3.25 -0.95
C LYS A 454 17.48 1.82 -0.75
N GLU A 455 18.79 1.59 -0.86
CA GLU A 455 19.39 0.29 -0.56
C GLU A 455 19.32 -0.04 0.94
N GLN A 456 19.44 0.96 1.82
CA GLN A 456 19.24 0.78 3.26
C GLN A 456 17.79 0.44 3.62
N VAL A 457 16.81 0.96 2.87
CA VAL A 457 15.38 0.63 3.03
C VAL A 457 15.05 -0.74 2.43
N LYS A 458 15.69 -1.14 1.31
CA LYS A 458 15.50 -2.47 0.70
C LYS A 458 16.03 -3.63 1.54
N LYS A 459 16.93 -3.37 2.48
CA LYS A 459 17.32 -4.36 3.49
C LYS A 459 16.40 -4.14 4.69
N PRO A 460 15.52 -5.09 5.06
CA PRO A 460 14.75 -4.99 6.29
C PRO A 460 15.73 -5.01 7.47
N ALA A 461 16.25 -3.85 7.80
CA ALA A 461 17.19 -3.63 8.89
C ALA A 461 16.47 -3.51 10.24
N LEU A 462 15.21 -3.92 10.33
CA LEU A 462 14.57 -4.15 11.63
C LEU A 462 14.92 -5.57 12.12
N GLU A 463 16.15 -5.75 12.56
CA GLU A 463 16.38 -6.78 13.55
C GLU A 463 15.44 -6.47 14.74
N LEU A 464 14.47 -7.36 14.95
CA LEU A 464 13.64 -7.32 16.15
C LEU A 464 14.55 -7.06 17.35
N SER A 465 14.28 -6.01 18.12
CA SER A 465 14.98 -5.78 19.38
C SER A 465 14.92 -7.05 20.22
N THR A 466 15.92 -7.28 21.07
CA THR A 466 15.94 -8.47 21.93
C THR A 466 14.63 -8.61 22.70
N ALA A 467 14.00 -7.51 23.11
CA ALA A 467 12.69 -7.49 23.76
C ALA A 467 11.55 -7.95 22.83
N ALA A 468 11.57 -7.58 21.55
CA ALA A 468 10.57 -8.02 20.57
C ALA A 468 10.76 -9.50 20.18
N LYS A 469 12.03 -9.98 20.09
CA LYS A 469 12.32 -11.41 19.90
C LYS A 469 11.84 -12.24 21.10
N VAL A 470 12.01 -11.74 22.32
CA VAL A 470 11.50 -12.35 23.56
C VAL A 470 9.97 -12.32 23.58
N GLY A 471 9.32 -11.22 23.16
CA GLY A 471 7.86 -11.11 23.09
C GLY A 471 7.22 -12.12 22.13
N VAL A 472 7.80 -12.30 20.95
CA VAL A 472 7.35 -13.33 19.97
C VAL A 472 7.59 -14.73 20.54
N ALA A 473 8.70 -14.98 21.23
CA ALA A 473 8.97 -16.25 21.90
C ALA A 473 7.99 -16.50 23.05
N MET A 474 7.63 -15.46 23.83
CA MET A 474 6.64 -15.54 24.92
C MET A 474 5.23 -15.81 24.38
N MET A 475 4.82 -15.25 23.23
CA MET A 475 3.54 -15.60 22.58
C MET A 475 3.44 -17.10 22.26
N HIS A 476 4.54 -17.72 21.83
CA HIS A 476 4.58 -19.17 21.61
C HIS A 476 4.56 -19.97 22.92
N VAL A 477 5.18 -19.47 23.99
CA VAL A 477 5.19 -20.11 25.31
C VAL A 477 3.81 -20.03 25.94
N ASP A 478 3.10 -18.89 25.83
CA ASP A 478 1.74 -18.74 26.37
C ASP A 478 0.73 -19.62 25.63
N LEU A 479 0.86 -19.78 24.31
CA LEU A 479 0.02 -20.71 23.53
C LEU A 479 0.28 -22.18 23.96
N LEU A 480 1.54 -22.53 24.19
CA LEU A 480 1.92 -23.86 24.69
C LEU A 480 1.41 -24.07 26.11
N ALA A 481 1.52 -23.08 27.00
CA ALA A 481 1.00 -23.13 28.35
C ALA A 481 -0.54 -23.23 28.37
N LEU A 482 -1.23 -22.51 27.49
CA LEU A 482 -2.69 -22.60 27.31
C LEU A 482 -3.10 -23.99 26.79
N LEU A 483 -2.42 -24.52 25.77
CA LEU A 483 -2.65 -25.88 25.26
C LEU A 483 -2.43 -26.94 26.35
N ILE A 484 -1.36 -26.85 27.13
CA ILE A 484 -1.09 -27.76 28.24
C ILE A 484 -2.17 -27.63 29.31
N SER A 485 -2.58 -26.39 29.68
CA SER A 485 -3.59 -26.16 30.71
C SER A 485 -4.99 -26.66 30.34
N VAL A 486 -5.31 -26.73 29.03
CA VAL A 486 -6.59 -27.24 28.52
C VAL A 486 -6.53 -28.74 28.25
N LEU A 487 -5.47 -29.22 27.62
CA LEU A 487 -5.38 -30.64 27.20
C LEU A 487 -5.01 -31.61 28.35
N ALA A 488 -4.23 -31.16 29.34
CA ALA A 488 -3.87 -32.00 30.47
C ALA A 488 -5.09 -32.39 31.35
N PRO A 489 -6.00 -31.47 31.74
CA PRO A 489 -7.24 -31.84 32.43
C PRO A 489 -8.13 -32.76 31.61
N VAL A 490 -8.26 -32.53 30.30
CA VAL A 490 -9.04 -33.38 29.40
C VAL A 490 -8.45 -34.81 29.35
N ALA A 491 -7.12 -34.90 29.25
CA ALA A 491 -6.44 -36.20 29.29
C ALA A 491 -6.66 -36.95 30.60
N ILE A 492 -6.61 -36.23 31.74
CA ILE A 492 -6.87 -36.81 33.07
C ILE A 492 -8.32 -37.33 33.17
N VAL A 493 -9.30 -36.53 32.70
CA VAL A 493 -10.71 -36.92 32.70
C VAL A 493 -10.94 -38.17 31.82
N LEU A 494 -10.31 -38.24 30.64
CA LEU A 494 -10.40 -39.40 29.75
C LEU A 494 -9.76 -40.65 30.35
N LEU A 495 -8.68 -40.49 31.11
CA LEU A 495 -8.04 -41.59 31.84
C LEU A 495 -8.96 -42.13 32.95
N VAL A 496 -9.58 -41.22 33.73
CA VAL A 496 -10.52 -41.56 34.80
C VAL A 496 -11.77 -42.25 34.27
N LEU A 497 -12.24 -41.84 33.07
CA LEU A 497 -13.40 -42.46 32.39
C LEU A 497 -13.07 -43.80 31.69
N GLY A 498 -11.84 -44.31 31.81
CA GLY A 498 -11.43 -45.58 31.26
C GLY A 498 -11.26 -45.64 29.74
N LYS A 499 -11.29 -44.49 29.05
CA LYS A 499 -11.11 -44.38 27.59
C LYS A 499 -9.64 -44.34 27.19
N ARG A 500 -8.92 -45.44 27.42
CA ARG A 500 -7.46 -45.57 27.21
C ARG A 500 -7.00 -45.28 25.78
N THR A 501 -7.78 -45.67 24.77
CA THR A 501 -7.46 -45.39 23.34
C THR A 501 -7.50 -43.92 23.01
N THR A 502 -8.51 -43.20 23.48
CA THR A 502 -8.64 -41.74 23.27
C THR A 502 -7.56 -40.98 24.05
N PHE A 503 -7.20 -41.46 25.26
CA PHE A 503 -6.07 -40.92 26.03
C PHE A 503 -4.74 -41.08 25.27
N GLY A 504 -4.49 -42.21 24.65
CA GLY A 504 -3.30 -42.45 23.83
C GLY A 504 -3.21 -41.52 22.65
N ILE A 505 -4.32 -41.22 21.97
CA ILE A 505 -4.39 -40.26 20.85
C ILE A 505 -4.09 -38.84 21.33
N VAL A 506 -4.70 -38.38 22.42
CA VAL A 506 -4.44 -37.04 22.99
C VAL A 506 -2.99 -36.92 23.46
N GLY A 507 -2.43 -37.96 24.07
CA GLY A 507 -1.02 -38.00 24.46
C GLY A 507 -0.07 -37.95 23.26
N ALA A 508 -0.38 -38.70 22.17
CA ALA A 508 0.41 -38.66 20.95
C ALA A 508 0.37 -37.29 20.27
N ILE A 509 -0.78 -36.62 20.24
CA ILE A 509 -0.92 -35.25 19.72
C ILE A 509 -0.09 -34.28 20.57
N LEU A 510 -0.12 -34.39 21.89
CA LEU A 510 0.69 -33.54 22.79
C LEU A 510 2.20 -33.74 22.54
N VAL A 511 2.65 -35.00 22.38
CA VAL A 511 4.06 -35.28 22.07
C VAL A 511 4.46 -34.75 20.70
N LEU A 512 3.60 -34.85 19.69
CA LEU A 512 3.86 -34.30 18.36
C LEU A 512 3.95 -32.79 18.39
N ILE A 513 3.06 -32.09 19.11
CA ILE A 513 3.07 -30.64 19.27
C ILE A 513 4.35 -30.21 20.01
N VAL A 514 4.70 -30.84 21.12
CA VAL A 514 5.92 -30.53 21.89
C VAL A 514 7.18 -30.81 21.04
N SER A 515 7.22 -31.92 20.31
CA SER A 515 8.34 -32.28 19.43
C SER A 515 8.48 -31.27 18.27
N PHE A 516 7.37 -30.85 17.70
CA PHE A 516 7.35 -29.84 16.63
C PHE A 516 7.92 -28.49 17.12
N PHE A 517 7.50 -28.03 18.30
CA PHE A 517 8.02 -26.79 18.86
C PHE A 517 9.46 -26.92 19.35
N TYR A 518 9.88 -28.07 19.88
CA TYR A 518 11.24 -28.35 20.29
C TYR A 518 12.21 -28.38 19.10
N GLN A 519 11.84 -29.04 17.99
CA GLN A 519 12.65 -29.04 16.76
C GLN A 519 12.79 -27.64 16.15
N ARG A 520 11.77 -26.79 16.27
CA ARG A 520 11.78 -25.42 15.75
C ARG A 520 12.59 -24.47 16.64
N SER A 521 12.69 -24.71 17.93
CA SER A 521 13.51 -23.92 18.86
C SER A 521 14.99 -24.35 18.88
N ALA A 522 15.30 -25.59 18.47
CA ALA A 522 16.66 -26.15 18.44
C ALA A 522 17.35 -25.98 17.09
N GLY A 523 16.63 -25.61 16.01
CA GLY A 523 17.17 -25.38 14.67
C GLY A 523 17.63 -23.94 14.50
N GLY A 524 18.94 -23.71 14.63
CA GLY A 524 19.60 -22.51 14.11
C GLY A 524 19.52 -22.45 12.58
N PRO A 525 19.89 -21.31 11.94
CA PRO A 525 19.63 -21.03 10.53
C PRO A 525 20.45 -21.98 9.62
N GLY A 526 19.80 -22.95 9.02
CA GLY A 526 20.41 -23.80 8.01
C GLY A 526 19.78 -25.17 7.96
N THR A 527 18.78 -25.32 7.13
CA THR A 527 18.42 -26.40 6.21
C THR A 527 16.91 -26.42 6.01
N ALA A 528 16.50 -26.02 4.82
CA ALA A 528 15.16 -26.19 4.33
C ALA A 528 14.91 -27.68 4.08
N ALA A 529 13.92 -28.26 4.76
CA ALA A 529 13.32 -29.51 4.37
C ALA A 529 11.81 -29.37 4.49
N ALA A 530 11.16 -29.64 3.37
CA ALA A 530 9.72 -29.57 3.16
C ALA A 530 8.93 -30.36 4.20
N GLY A 531 7.98 -29.72 4.83
CA GLY A 531 6.88 -30.32 5.55
C GLY A 531 5.60 -29.71 5.03
N GLU A 532 4.90 -30.43 4.16
CA GLU A 532 3.58 -30.07 3.67
C GLU A 532 2.59 -29.99 4.84
N GLY A 533 2.33 -28.79 5.29
CA GLY A 533 1.16 -28.50 6.11
C GLY A 533 0.04 -28.08 5.17
N GLU A 534 -1.09 -28.77 5.19
CA GLU A 534 -2.27 -28.49 4.39
C GLU A 534 -2.61 -26.98 4.47
N ALA A 535 -2.39 -26.31 3.35
CA ALA A 535 -2.78 -24.92 3.17
C ALA A 535 -4.28 -24.89 2.83
N ILE A 536 -5.01 -24.03 3.52
CA ILE A 536 -6.43 -23.81 3.21
C ILE A 536 -6.49 -23.09 1.86
N ILE A 537 -7.01 -23.77 0.87
CA ILE A 537 -7.34 -23.22 -0.44
C ILE A 537 -8.70 -22.56 -0.31
N LEU A 538 -8.73 -21.22 -0.42
CA LEU A 538 -9.96 -20.47 -0.60
C LEU A 538 -10.15 -20.30 -2.10
N ASP A 539 -11.03 -21.10 -2.68
CA ASP A 539 -11.48 -20.95 -4.07
C ASP A 539 -12.29 -19.67 -4.27
#